data_7d434e78875ac104669d1d6eda66a0a2
#
_entry.id   7d434e78875ac104669d1d6eda66a0a2
#
_cell.length_a   1.000
_cell.length_b   1.000
_cell.length_c   1.000
_cell.angle_alpha   90.00
_cell.angle_beta   90.00
_cell.angle_gamma   90.00
#
_symmetry.space_group_name_H-M   'P 1'
#
loop_
_entity.id
_entity.type
_entity.pdbx_description
1 polymer ?
#
loop_
_entity_poly.entity_id
_entity_poly.type
_entity_poly.pdbx_seq_one_letter_code
_entity_poly.pdbx_strand_id
1 'polypeptide(L)'
;MTGLEKMVSQILEEADASAAVTISDAEKKAAEILREAGEKADKIRQQREEQSRAKVKSYEERTTSAADMKKRTAVLAAKQELIGNVIADACDLSLIHI
;
A
#
# COMPACT_ATOMS: atom_id res chain seq x y z
N MET A 1 33.62 -61.48 11.16
CA MET A 1 33.90 -60.06 11.42
C MET A 1 34.78 -59.93 12.61
N THR A 2 35.89 -59.20 12.46
CA THR A 2 36.75 -58.87 13.56
C THR A 2 36.13 -57.77 14.42
N GLY A 3 36.58 -57.64 15.68
CA GLY A 3 36.10 -56.54 16.55
C GLY A 3 36.42 -55.15 16.00
N LEU A 4 37.52 -55.03 15.26
CA LEU A 4 37.93 -53.78 14.62
C LEU A 4 36.95 -53.36 13.49
N GLU A 5 36.54 -54.36 12.66
CA GLU A 5 35.57 -54.12 11.59
C GLU A 5 34.20 -53.69 12.14
N LYS A 6 33.77 -54.28 13.25
CA LYS A 6 32.54 -53.88 13.93
C LYS A 6 32.63 -52.44 14.46
N MET A 7 33.76 -52.05 15.04
CA MET A 7 34.00 -50.71 15.53
C MET A 7 33.96 -49.68 14.37
N VAL A 8 34.59 -49.98 13.27
CA VAL A 8 34.62 -49.11 12.08
C VAL A 8 33.19 -48.99 11.52
N SER A 9 32.47 -50.10 11.40
CA SER A 9 31.07 -50.09 10.93
C SER A 9 30.17 -49.26 11.83
N GLN A 10 30.31 -49.40 13.13
CA GLN A 10 29.53 -48.63 14.10
C GLN A 10 29.84 -47.15 14.06
N ILE A 11 31.10 -46.75 13.93
CA ILE A 11 31.51 -45.35 13.78
C ILE A 11 30.89 -44.75 12.51
N LEU A 12 30.94 -45.46 11.39
CA LEU A 12 30.34 -45.03 10.14
C LEU A 12 28.80 -44.90 10.23
N GLU A 13 28.13 -45.82 10.87
CA GLU A 13 26.69 -45.75 11.09
C GLU A 13 26.32 -44.53 11.98
N GLU A 14 27.06 -44.29 13.03
CA GLU A 14 26.87 -43.15 13.90
C GLU A 14 27.14 -41.82 13.17
N ALA A 15 28.17 -41.77 12.35
CA ALA A 15 28.49 -40.62 11.51
C ALA A 15 27.38 -40.35 10.49
N ASP A 16 26.87 -41.39 9.83
CA ASP A 16 25.77 -41.25 8.89
C ASP A 16 24.47 -40.81 9.57
N ALA A 17 24.18 -41.36 10.73
CA ALA A 17 23.02 -40.95 11.52
C ALA A 17 23.13 -39.50 11.97
N SER A 18 24.31 -39.09 12.44
CA SER A 18 24.57 -37.71 12.84
C SER A 18 24.47 -36.74 11.66
N ALA A 19 24.99 -37.12 10.50
CA ALA A 19 24.87 -36.33 9.28
C ALA A 19 23.41 -36.20 8.85
N ALA A 20 22.62 -37.27 8.92
CA ALA A 20 21.20 -37.25 8.59
C ALA A 20 20.40 -36.34 9.52
N VAL A 21 20.69 -36.33 10.82
CA VAL A 21 20.08 -35.43 11.79
C VAL A 21 20.44 -33.97 11.50
N THR A 22 21.71 -33.69 11.20
CA THR A 22 22.18 -32.36 10.85
C THR A 22 21.48 -31.83 9.60
N ILE A 23 21.35 -32.65 8.56
CA ILE A 23 20.65 -32.28 7.33
C ILE A 23 19.17 -32.03 7.60
N SER A 24 18.51 -32.92 8.37
CA SER A 24 17.10 -32.77 8.74
C SER A 24 16.86 -31.47 9.51
N ASP A 25 17.71 -31.16 10.48
CA ASP A 25 17.64 -29.92 11.26
C ASP A 25 17.84 -28.70 10.39
N ALA A 26 18.79 -28.75 9.47
CA ALA A 26 19.02 -27.66 8.51
C ALA A 26 17.82 -27.45 7.58
N GLU A 27 17.21 -28.53 7.09
CA GLU A 27 15.99 -28.46 6.27
C GLU A 27 14.83 -27.85 7.04
N LYS A 28 14.65 -28.22 8.30
CA LYS A 28 13.62 -27.66 9.18
C LYS A 28 13.83 -26.16 9.43
N LYS A 29 15.08 -25.78 9.68
CA LYS A 29 15.42 -24.35 9.85
C LYS A 29 15.19 -23.56 8.57
N ALA A 30 15.56 -24.11 7.42
CA ALA A 30 15.32 -23.48 6.14
C ALA A 30 13.81 -23.30 5.87
N ALA A 31 13.01 -24.35 6.14
CA ALA A 31 11.57 -24.29 6.01
C ALA A 31 10.96 -23.24 6.94
N GLU A 32 11.43 -23.15 8.18
CA GLU A 32 10.96 -22.15 9.16
C GLU A 32 11.31 -20.72 8.71
N ILE A 33 12.53 -20.51 8.21
CA ILE A 33 12.95 -19.19 7.68
C ILE A 33 12.07 -18.79 6.50
N LEU A 34 11.79 -19.71 5.58
CA LEU A 34 10.93 -19.44 4.43
C LEU A 34 9.49 -19.14 4.86
N ARG A 35 8.99 -19.86 5.85
CA ARG A 35 7.66 -19.62 6.39
C ARG A 35 7.54 -18.23 7.03
N GLU A 36 8.50 -17.86 7.86
CA GLU A 36 8.56 -16.54 8.49
C GLU A 36 8.69 -15.42 7.46
N ALA A 37 9.53 -15.63 6.47
CA ALA A 37 9.71 -14.65 5.38
C ALA A 37 8.41 -14.48 4.58
N GLY A 38 7.70 -15.57 4.32
CA GLY A 38 6.39 -15.56 3.65
C GLY A 38 5.34 -14.80 4.46
N GLU A 39 5.28 -15.04 5.77
CA GLU A 39 4.35 -14.32 6.67
C GLU A 39 4.66 -12.82 6.72
N LYS A 40 5.93 -12.46 6.81
CA LYS A 40 6.36 -11.05 6.79
C LYS A 40 6.02 -10.38 5.47
N ALA A 41 6.25 -11.07 4.36
CA ALA A 41 5.91 -10.58 3.02
C ALA A 41 4.40 -10.34 2.89
N ASP A 42 3.57 -11.26 3.38
CA ASP A 42 2.11 -11.12 3.37
C ASP A 42 1.65 -9.94 4.21
N LYS A 43 2.22 -9.74 5.40
CA LYS A 43 1.92 -8.58 6.25
C LYS A 43 2.27 -7.27 5.56
N ILE A 44 3.44 -7.20 4.95
CA ILE A 44 3.89 -6.01 4.22
C ILE A 44 2.94 -5.73 3.05
N ARG A 45 2.55 -6.76 2.32
CA ARG A 45 1.59 -6.63 1.21
C ARG A 45 0.26 -6.08 1.68
N GLN A 46 -0.31 -6.65 2.76
CA GLN A 46 -1.57 -6.20 3.33
C GLN A 46 -1.50 -4.76 3.80
N GLN A 47 -0.43 -4.38 4.50
CA GLN A 47 -0.23 -3.01 4.95
C GLN A 47 -0.14 -2.03 3.79
N ARG A 48 0.57 -2.41 2.73
CA ARG A 48 0.69 -1.58 1.53
C ARG A 48 -0.64 -1.45 0.79
N GLU A 49 -1.42 -2.51 0.71
CA GLU A 49 -2.76 -2.47 0.12
C GLU A 49 -3.67 -1.54 0.91
N GLU A 50 -3.67 -1.61 2.23
CA GLU A 50 -4.45 -0.71 3.09
C GLU A 50 -4.01 0.74 2.94
N GLN A 51 -2.71 1.00 2.95
CA GLN A 51 -2.17 2.34 2.73
C GLN A 51 -2.52 2.87 1.35
N SER A 52 -2.45 2.03 0.33
CA SER A 52 -2.81 2.39 -1.04
C SER A 52 -4.29 2.75 -1.14
N ARG A 53 -5.16 1.96 -0.55
CA ARG A 53 -6.61 2.24 -0.51
C ARG A 53 -6.91 3.54 0.22
N ALA A 54 -6.25 3.77 1.35
CA ALA A 54 -6.39 5.02 2.10
C ALA A 54 -5.92 6.23 1.30
N LYS A 55 -4.81 6.11 0.59
CA LYS A 55 -4.29 7.16 -0.30
C LYS A 55 -5.23 7.45 -1.47
N VAL A 56 -5.75 6.41 -2.11
CA VAL A 56 -6.72 6.55 -3.21
C VAL A 56 -7.98 7.24 -2.72
N LYS A 57 -8.52 6.81 -1.59
CA LYS A 57 -9.70 7.41 -0.98
C LYS A 57 -9.47 8.88 -0.66
N SER A 58 -8.35 9.21 -0.04
CA SER A 58 -7.97 10.59 0.28
C SER A 58 -7.81 11.43 -0.98
N TYR A 59 -7.21 10.89 -2.02
CA TYR A 59 -7.07 11.57 -3.31
C TYR A 59 -8.43 11.83 -3.96
N GLU A 60 -9.32 10.85 -3.97
CA GLU A 60 -10.67 10.99 -4.50
C GLU A 60 -11.46 12.06 -3.75
N GLU A 61 -11.40 12.05 -2.42
CA GLU A 61 -12.07 13.06 -1.58
C GLU A 61 -11.54 14.47 -1.86
N ARG A 62 -10.21 14.62 -1.96
CA ARG A 62 -9.59 15.91 -2.28
C ARG A 62 -9.93 16.37 -3.68
N THR A 63 -9.95 15.47 -4.65
CA THR A 63 -10.31 15.79 -6.03
C THR A 63 -11.76 16.21 -6.15
N THR A 64 -12.67 15.51 -5.48
CA THR A 64 -14.09 15.83 -5.42
C THR A 64 -14.31 17.19 -4.76
N SER A 65 -13.66 17.44 -3.64
CA SER A 65 -13.73 18.75 -2.93
C SER A 65 -13.17 19.89 -3.78
N ALA A 66 -12.06 19.66 -4.47
CA ALA A 66 -11.48 20.66 -5.35
C ALA A 66 -12.39 20.97 -6.56
N ALA A 67 -13.01 19.95 -7.14
CA ALA A 67 -13.97 20.10 -8.23
C ALA A 67 -15.20 20.88 -7.77
N ASP A 68 -15.74 20.57 -6.58
CA ASP A 68 -16.84 21.31 -5.96
C ASP A 68 -16.50 22.77 -5.73
N MET A 69 -15.31 23.03 -5.22
CA MET A 69 -14.84 24.40 -4.98
C MET A 69 -14.69 25.17 -6.29
N LYS A 70 -14.16 24.56 -7.34
CA LYS A 70 -14.07 25.17 -8.67
C LYS A 70 -15.45 25.50 -9.22
N LYS A 71 -16.39 24.59 -9.07
CA LYS A 71 -17.78 24.80 -9.49
C LYS A 71 -18.42 25.98 -8.76
N ARG A 72 -18.27 26.03 -7.44
CA ARG A 72 -18.82 27.12 -6.60
C ARG A 72 -18.19 28.46 -6.98
N THR A 73 -16.88 28.49 -7.17
CA THR A 73 -16.15 29.68 -7.59
C THR A 73 -16.61 30.16 -8.97
N ALA A 74 -16.76 29.25 -9.93
CA ALA A 74 -17.25 29.58 -11.26
C ALA A 74 -18.70 30.13 -11.23
N VAL A 75 -19.58 29.50 -10.45
CA VAL A 75 -20.96 29.96 -10.28
C VAL A 75 -20.99 31.34 -9.62
N LEU A 76 -20.19 31.55 -8.57
CA LEU A 76 -20.09 32.84 -7.90
C LEU A 76 -19.57 33.94 -8.85
N ALA A 77 -18.52 33.64 -9.62
CA ALA A 77 -17.99 34.57 -10.62
C ALA A 77 -19.03 34.94 -11.68
N ALA A 78 -19.78 33.96 -12.17
CA ALA A 78 -20.86 34.21 -13.12
C ALA A 78 -21.98 35.08 -12.53
N LYS A 79 -22.36 34.83 -11.28
CA LYS A 79 -23.34 35.67 -10.57
C LYS A 79 -22.86 37.07 -10.37
N GLN A 80 -21.60 37.26 -9.98
CA GLN A 80 -21.00 38.56 -9.80
C GLN A 80 -20.93 39.37 -11.12
N GLU A 81 -20.57 38.69 -12.20
CA GLU A 81 -20.58 39.27 -13.54
C GLU A 81 -21.97 39.72 -13.97
N LEU A 82 -22.97 38.83 -13.75
CA LEU A 82 -24.36 39.13 -14.06
C LEU A 82 -24.89 40.33 -13.23
N ILE A 83 -24.60 40.34 -11.94
CA ILE A 83 -24.99 41.45 -11.05
C ILE A 83 -24.30 42.75 -11.49
N GLY A 84 -23.01 42.68 -11.82
CA GLY A 84 -22.26 43.83 -12.33
C GLY A 84 -22.86 44.40 -13.62
N ASN A 85 -23.25 43.52 -14.55
CA ASN A 85 -23.91 43.93 -15.80
C ASN A 85 -25.28 44.56 -15.55
N VAL A 86 -26.07 43.99 -14.66
CA VAL A 86 -27.39 44.56 -14.28
C VAL A 86 -27.22 45.95 -13.64
N ILE A 87 -26.27 46.12 -12.75
CA ILE A 87 -25.97 47.39 -12.11
C ILE A 87 -25.51 48.41 -13.14
N ALA A 88 -24.63 48.04 -14.06
CA ALA A 88 -24.13 48.90 -15.12
C ALA A 88 -25.27 49.34 -16.03
N ASP A 89 -26.16 48.41 -16.44
CA ASP A 89 -27.33 48.72 -17.25
C ASP A 89 -28.30 49.67 -16.52
N ALA A 90 -28.53 49.42 -15.24
CA ALA A 90 -29.36 50.28 -14.39
C ALA A 90 -28.82 51.69 -14.26
N CYS A 91 -27.49 51.79 -14.10
CA CYS A 91 -26.80 53.08 -14.06
C CYS A 91 -26.91 53.82 -15.39
N ASP A 92 -26.72 53.14 -16.52
CA ASP A 92 -26.89 53.69 -17.86
C ASP A 92 -28.33 54.21 -18.08
N LEU A 93 -29.32 53.42 -17.72
CA LEU A 93 -30.73 53.84 -17.78
C LEU A 93 -31.04 55.01 -16.87
N SER A 94 -30.47 55.06 -15.69
CA SER A 94 -30.60 56.16 -14.75
C SER A 94 -30.01 57.45 -15.31
N LEU A 95 -28.87 57.37 -15.97
CA LEU A 95 -28.21 58.51 -16.62
C LEU A 95 -29.02 59.02 -17.83
N ILE A 96 -29.65 58.12 -18.58
CA ILE A 96 -30.55 58.49 -19.70
C ILE A 96 -31.80 59.18 -19.23
N HIS A 97 -32.31 58.83 -18.06
CA HIS A 97 -33.55 59.42 -17.51
C HIS A 97 -33.30 60.75 -16.78
N ILE A 98 -32.09 61.02 -16.45
CA ILE A 98 -31.70 62.34 -15.91
C ILE A 98 -31.49 63.33 -17.04
#